data_44b96aa301e06735c600747d3ab4c6b8
#
_entry.id   44b96aa301e06735c600747d3ab4c6b8
#
_cell.length_a   1.000
_cell.length_b   1.000
_cell.length_c   1.000
_cell.angle_alpha   90.00
_cell.angle_beta   90.00
_cell.angle_gamma   90.00
#
_symmetry.space_group_name_H-M   'P 1'
#
loop_
_entity.id
_entity.type
_entity.pdbx_description
1 polymer ?
#
loop_
_entity_poly.entity_id
_entity_poly.type
_entity_poly.pdbx_seq_one_letter_code
_entity_poly.pdbx_strand_id
1 'polypeptide(L)'
;MRKEIFFVFTLIILGVISLSLSSCTKDGESQTPGPQTPACGIVQVLTDEVIAGVQFPKGKYQINVFGMTCEEVMGDKGLFSQFLQLGDNDPLPAPWIHLKDAVGAPKFVKSTSTNVGFRVQRVGD
;
A
#
# COMPACT_ATOMS: atom_id res chain seq x y z
N MET A 1 -9.07 35.03 49.98
CA MET A 1 -7.91 34.49 49.94
C MET A 1 -7.90 33.17 49.45
N ARG A 2 -8.58 32.31 49.94
CA ARG A 2 -8.55 30.98 49.47
C ARG A 2 -8.99 30.87 48.06
N LYS A 3 -9.83 31.75 47.63
CA LYS A 3 -10.28 31.66 46.31
C LYS A 3 -9.23 31.90 45.30
N GLU A 4 -8.36 32.76 45.58
CA GLU A 4 -7.34 33.02 44.63
C GLU A 4 -6.50 31.82 44.40
N ILE A 5 -6.27 31.08 45.42
CA ILE A 5 -5.46 29.92 45.29
C ILE A 5 -6.08 28.92 44.31
N PHE A 6 -7.37 28.80 44.37
CA PHE A 6 -7.99 27.88 43.50
C PHE A 6 -7.86 28.29 42.04
N PHE A 7 -7.93 29.54 41.80
CA PHE A 7 -7.79 29.95 40.43
C PHE A 7 -6.46 29.58 39.89
N VAL A 8 -5.45 29.74 40.66
CA VAL A 8 -4.13 29.48 40.19
C VAL A 8 -4.01 28.02 39.80
N PHE A 9 -4.55 27.15 40.60
CA PHE A 9 -4.46 25.77 40.26
C PHE A 9 -5.17 25.44 38.99
N THR A 10 -6.29 26.00 38.83
CA THR A 10 -7.07 25.70 37.64
C THR A 10 -6.34 26.08 36.39
N LEU A 11 -5.73 27.23 36.43
CA LEU A 11 -5.05 27.66 35.24
C LEU A 11 -3.90 26.76 34.89
N ILE A 12 -3.19 26.32 35.87
CA ILE A 12 -2.05 25.48 35.64
C ILE A 12 -2.49 24.19 34.99
N ILE A 13 -3.56 23.63 35.49
CA ILE A 13 -3.99 22.37 34.96
C ILE A 13 -4.38 22.50 33.51
N LEU A 14 -5.06 23.55 33.20
CA LEU A 14 -5.48 23.70 31.82
C LEU A 14 -4.30 23.85 30.90
N GLY A 15 -3.32 24.57 31.31
CA GLY A 15 -2.18 24.73 30.45
C GLY A 15 -1.49 23.42 30.16
N VAL A 16 -1.39 22.61 31.17
CA VAL A 16 -0.72 21.35 30.95
C VAL A 16 -1.47 20.45 30.00
N ILE A 17 -2.77 20.43 30.14
CA ILE A 17 -3.54 19.57 29.29
C ILE A 17 -3.42 20.00 27.85
N SER A 18 -3.46 21.24 27.60
CA SER A 18 -3.43 21.65 26.21
C SER A 18 -2.11 21.28 25.57
N LEU A 19 -1.05 21.37 26.30
CA LEU A 19 0.19 21.03 25.69
C LEU A 19 0.28 19.57 25.36
N SER A 20 -0.19 18.74 26.23
CA SER A 20 -0.03 17.34 25.96
C SER A 20 -0.82 16.92 24.75
N LEU A 21 -1.93 17.52 24.51
CA LEU A 21 -2.67 17.08 23.37
C LEU A 21 -2.00 17.42 22.08
N SER A 22 -1.41 18.53 21.99
CA SER A 22 -0.91 18.92 20.71
C SER A 22 0.23 18.07 20.27
N SER A 23 0.90 17.46 21.15
CA SER A 23 2.06 16.80 20.69
C SER A 23 1.82 15.49 20.09
N CYS A 24 0.78 14.82 20.41
CA CYS A 24 0.74 13.52 19.89
C CYS A 24 0.07 13.37 18.66
N THR A 25 -0.54 14.33 18.20
CA THR A 25 -1.30 13.98 17.10
C THR A 25 -0.56 13.73 15.96
N LYS A 26 0.44 14.31 15.76
CA LYS A 26 0.91 14.17 14.56
C LYS A 26 1.47 13.04 14.28
N ASP A 27 1.92 12.54 15.01
CA ASP A 27 2.49 11.46 14.70
C ASP A 27 1.72 10.55 14.13
N GLY A 28 0.69 10.57 14.28
CA GLY A 28 0.00 9.55 13.77
C GLY A 28 0.17 9.31 12.44
N GLU A 29 0.46 10.15 11.80
CA GLU A 29 0.39 9.84 10.62
C GLU A 29 1.27 9.14 10.10
N SER A 30 2.06 9.18 10.37
CA SER A 30 2.91 8.61 9.70
C SER A 30 2.93 7.29 9.59
N GLN A 31 2.31 6.68 10.01
CA GLN A 31 2.39 5.45 9.98
C GLN A 31 2.33 4.78 8.88
N THR A 32 3.18 4.25 8.37
CA THR A 32 3.12 3.49 7.28
C THR A 32 3.15 2.15 7.64
N PRO A 33 2.38 1.39 7.10
CA PRO A 33 2.23 0.05 7.39
C PRO A 33 3.29 -0.77 6.82
N GLY A 34 3.97 -1.44 7.51
CA GLY A 34 4.93 -2.39 7.03
C GLY A 34 6.12 -1.79 6.31
N PRO A 35 6.93 -2.61 5.74
CA PRO A 35 8.13 -2.14 5.08
C PRO A 35 7.80 -1.36 3.84
N GLN A 36 8.59 -0.36 3.58
CA GLN A 36 8.39 0.45 2.41
C GLN A 36 9.17 -0.11 1.28
N THR A 37 8.53 -0.45 0.23
CA THR A 37 9.23 -0.90 -0.96
C THR A 37 9.18 0.19 -2.00
N PRO A 38 10.23 0.38 -2.77
CA PRO A 38 10.22 1.46 -3.75
C PRO A 38 9.23 1.17 -4.86
N ALA A 39 8.64 2.23 -5.38
CA ALA A 39 7.73 2.11 -6.49
C ALA A 39 8.53 2.01 -7.79
N CYS A 40 8.15 1.07 -8.63
CA CYS A 40 8.78 0.94 -9.92
C CYS A 40 8.23 1.94 -10.93
N GLY A 41 7.03 2.39 -10.73
CA GLY A 41 6.40 3.32 -11.65
C GLY A 41 4.91 3.07 -11.73
N ILE A 42 4.29 3.72 -12.68
CA ILE A 42 2.86 3.65 -12.89
C ILE A 42 2.60 2.94 -14.21
N VAL A 43 1.67 2.01 -14.20
CA VAL A 43 1.23 1.34 -15.41
C VAL A 43 -0.21 1.75 -15.67
N GLN A 44 -0.54 2.08 -16.89
CA GLN A 44 -1.91 2.41 -17.22
C GLN A 44 -2.59 1.22 -17.88
N VAL A 45 -3.70 0.78 -17.29
CA VAL A 45 -4.50 -0.30 -17.83
C VAL A 45 -5.63 0.34 -18.62
N LEU A 46 -5.68 0.09 -19.91
CA LEU A 46 -6.54 0.84 -20.81
C LEU A 46 -7.95 0.31 -20.89
N THR A 47 -8.17 -0.93 -20.52
CA THR A 47 -9.50 -1.53 -20.49
C THR A 47 -9.60 -2.39 -19.25
N ASP A 48 -10.80 -2.72 -18.84
CA ASP A 48 -10.96 -3.58 -17.68
C ASP A 48 -10.35 -4.94 -17.98
N GLU A 49 -9.52 -5.42 -17.08
CA GLU A 49 -8.80 -6.68 -17.27
C GLU A 49 -9.03 -7.62 -16.10
N VAL A 50 -8.81 -8.89 -16.33
CA VAL A 50 -8.89 -9.90 -15.26
C VAL A 50 -7.63 -10.74 -15.33
N ILE A 51 -6.97 -10.92 -14.19
CA ILE A 51 -5.78 -11.77 -14.10
C ILE A 51 -6.07 -12.84 -13.07
N ALA A 52 -6.15 -14.07 -13.52
CA ALA A 52 -6.39 -15.23 -12.64
C ALA A 52 -7.58 -15.00 -11.71
N GLY A 53 -8.66 -14.45 -12.25
CA GLY A 53 -9.87 -14.17 -11.47
C GLY A 53 -9.87 -12.88 -10.69
N VAL A 54 -8.77 -12.14 -10.71
CA VAL A 54 -8.67 -10.88 -10.00
C VAL A 54 -8.93 -9.74 -10.95
N GLN A 55 -9.81 -8.82 -10.58
CA GLN A 55 -10.21 -7.76 -11.48
C GLN A 55 -9.29 -6.57 -11.40
N PHE A 56 -8.90 -6.06 -12.55
CA PHE A 56 -8.10 -4.86 -12.66
C PHE A 56 -8.84 -3.88 -13.54
N PRO A 57 -9.73 -3.06 -12.97
CA PRO A 57 -10.45 -2.07 -13.74
C PRO A 57 -9.52 -1.10 -14.44
N LYS A 58 -9.99 -0.54 -15.54
CA LYS A 58 -9.22 0.48 -16.24
C LYS A 58 -8.74 1.55 -15.26
N GLY A 59 -7.52 1.97 -15.38
CA GLY A 59 -6.97 3.01 -14.51
C GLY A 59 -5.48 2.93 -14.42
N LYS A 60 -4.92 3.68 -13.48
CA LYS A 60 -3.48 3.74 -13.27
C LYS A 60 -3.12 2.94 -12.02
N TYR A 61 -2.08 2.17 -12.13
CA TYR A 61 -1.64 1.29 -11.07
C TYR A 61 -0.18 1.53 -10.75
N GLN A 62 0.12 1.61 -9.46
CA GLN A 62 1.50 1.74 -9.02
C GLN A 62 2.03 0.35 -8.71
N ILE A 63 3.22 0.06 -9.18
CA ILE A 63 3.86 -1.24 -9.00
C ILE A 63 4.99 -1.09 -8.01
N ASN A 64 4.98 -1.93 -6.96
CA ASN A 64 6.07 -1.99 -6.01
C ASN A 64 6.60 -3.43 -6.00
N VAL A 65 7.91 -3.59 -5.96
CA VAL A 65 8.52 -4.92 -5.98
C VAL A 65 9.16 -5.22 -4.65
N PHE A 66 9.32 -6.49 -4.36
CA PHE A 66 10.04 -6.95 -3.19
C PHE A 66 10.76 -8.24 -3.57
N GLY A 67 12.03 -8.33 -3.23
CA GLY A 67 12.83 -9.50 -3.56
C GLY A 67 13.11 -9.70 -5.03
N MET A 68 12.79 -8.73 -5.87
CA MET A 68 13.04 -8.83 -7.30
C MET A 68 13.21 -7.41 -7.85
N THR A 69 13.50 -7.28 -9.13
CA THR A 69 13.80 -5.97 -9.70
C THR A 69 12.61 -5.41 -10.45
N CYS A 70 12.59 -4.10 -10.60
CA CYS A 70 11.55 -3.44 -11.38
C CYS A 70 11.59 -3.89 -12.84
N GLU A 71 12.77 -4.18 -13.37
CA GLU A 71 12.87 -4.58 -14.76
C GLU A 71 12.19 -5.90 -15.05
N GLU A 72 12.11 -6.78 -14.05
CA GLU A 72 11.44 -8.05 -14.25
C GLU A 72 9.92 -7.90 -14.37
N VAL A 73 9.37 -6.82 -13.84
CA VAL A 73 7.93 -6.64 -13.78
C VAL A 73 7.43 -5.62 -14.79
N MET A 74 8.18 -4.55 -15.01
CA MET A 74 7.73 -3.43 -15.81
C MET A 74 8.05 -3.62 -17.28
N GLY A 75 7.37 -2.85 -18.12
CA GLY A 75 7.66 -2.87 -19.56
C GLY A 75 6.82 -3.89 -20.30
N ASP A 76 6.97 -3.89 -21.61
CA ASP A 76 6.13 -4.73 -22.44
C ASP A 76 6.39 -6.21 -22.24
N LYS A 77 7.56 -6.57 -21.83
CA LYS A 77 7.91 -7.97 -21.60
C LYS A 77 7.97 -8.30 -20.13
N GLY A 78 7.59 -7.37 -19.26
CA GLY A 78 7.62 -7.62 -17.83
C GLY A 78 6.51 -8.55 -17.38
N LEU A 79 6.60 -8.99 -16.15
CA LEU A 79 5.64 -9.95 -15.62
C LEU A 79 4.22 -9.41 -15.61
N PHE A 80 4.04 -8.15 -15.26
CA PHE A 80 2.67 -7.63 -15.20
C PHE A 80 2.05 -7.63 -16.59
N SER A 81 2.80 -7.26 -17.62
CA SER A 81 2.29 -7.33 -18.98
C SER A 81 1.98 -8.76 -19.41
N GLN A 82 2.83 -9.69 -19.00
CA GLN A 82 2.56 -11.09 -19.32
C GLN A 82 1.29 -11.56 -18.64
N PHE A 83 1.06 -11.16 -17.41
CA PHE A 83 -0.15 -11.58 -16.69
C PHE A 83 -1.39 -10.94 -17.31
N LEU A 84 -1.29 -9.71 -17.80
CA LEU A 84 -2.41 -9.07 -18.47
C LEU A 84 -2.80 -9.76 -19.76
N GLN A 85 -1.90 -10.50 -20.36
CA GLN A 85 -2.19 -11.21 -21.60
C GLN A 85 -2.78 -12.59 -21.39
N LEU A 86 -2.88 -13.06 -20.14
CA LEU A 86 -3.51 -14.33 -19.88
C LEU A 86 -5.00 -14.23 -20.11
N GLY A 87 -5.63 -15.33 -20.47
CA GLY A 87 -7.07 -15.37 -20.53
C GLY A 87 -7.69 -15.21 -19.16
N ASP A 88 -8.94 -14.78 -19.13
CA ASP A 88 -9.59 -14.44 -17.87
C ASP A 88 -9.60 -15.59 -16.88
N ASN A 89 -9.65 -16.80 -17.36
CA ASN A 89 -9.71 -17.97 -16.51
C ASN A 89 -8.41 -18.75 -16.49
N ASP A 90 -7.36 -18.24 -17.09
CA ASP A 90 -6.11 -18.96 -17.11
C ASP A 90 -5.41 -18.85 -15.77
N PRO A 91 -4.77 -19.90 -15.30
CA PRO A 91 -4.02 -19.80 -14.07
C PRO A 91 -2.75 -19.02 -14.28
N LEU A 92 -2.22 -18.46 -13.21
CA LEU A 92 -0.91 -17.82 -13.28
C LEU A 92 0.14 -18.88 -13.58
N PRO A 93 1.18 -18.51 -14.34
CA PRO A 93 2.26 -19.47 -14.57
C PRO A 93 2.99 -19.77 -13.26
N ALA A 94 3.33 -21.02 -13.08
CA ALA A 94 4.04 -21.41 -11.87
C ALA A 94 5.38 -20.70 -11.83
N PRO A 95 5.86 -20.31 -10.68
CA PRO A 95 5.33 -20.54 -9.34
C PRO A 95 4.50 -19.38 -8.79
N TRP A 96 3.93 -18.56 -9.65
CA TRP A 96 3.23 -17.34 -9.23
C TRP A 96 1.86 -17.63 -8.66
N ILE A 97 1.53 -16.94 -7.56
CA ILE A 97 0.21 -17.02 -6.95
C ILE A 97 -0.24 -15.61 -6.60
N HIS A 98 -1.53 -15.43 -6.45
CA HIS A 98 -2.10 -14.15 -6.07
C HIS A 98 -2.44 -14.13 -4.59
N LEU A 99 -2.06 -13.06 -3.92
CA LEU A 99 -2.43 -12.81 -2.53
C LEU A 99 -2.91 -11.36 -2.42
N LYS A 100 -3.52 -11.02 -1.30
CA LYS A 100 -3.85 -9.64 -1.01
C LYS A 100 -2.95 -9.15 0.10
N ASP A 101 -2.54 -7.91 0.05
CA ASP A 101 -1.77 -7.36 1.14
C ASP A 101 -2.69 -6.88 2.26
N ALA A 102 -2.12 -6.25 3.27
CA ALA A 102 -2.87 -5.85 4.45
C ALA A 102 -3.94 -4.82 4.16
N VAL A 103 -3.79 -4.04 3.10
CA VAL A 103 -4.80 -3.05 2.74
C VAL A 103 -5.67 -3.52 1.59
N GLY A 104 -5.55 -4.76 1.19
CA GLY A 104 -6.42 -5.30 0.17
C GLY A 104 -5.93 -5.18 -1.25
N ALA A 105 -4.77 -4.62 -1.48
CA ALA A 105 -4.25 -4.53 -2.83
C ALA A 105 -3.74 -5.90 -3.29
N PRO A 106 -3.93 -6.23 -4.56
CA PRO A 106 -3.43 -7.50 -5.05
C PRO A 106 -1.92 -7.52 -5.14
N LYS A 107 -1.34 -8.64 -4.85
CA LYS A 107 0.07 -8.85 -5.07
C LYS A 107 0.31 -10.25 -5.62
N PHE A 108 1.33 -10.38 -6.43
CA PHE A 108 1.69 -11.63 -7.04
C PHE A 108 3.04 -12.04 -6.49
N VAL A 109 3.10 -13.22 -5.91
CA VAL A 109 4.32 -13.69 -5.24
C VAL A 109 4.62 -15.09 -5.69
N LYS A 110 5.84 -15.55 -5.45
CA LYS A 110 6.19 -16.93 -5.74
C LYS A 110 5.70 -17.82 -4.63
N SER A 111 5.07 -18.92 -4.99
CA SER A 111 4.59 -19.86 -3.98
C SER A 111 5.75 -20.46 -3.19
N THR A 112 6.94 -20.51 -3.77
CA THR A 112 8.10 -21.05 -3.09
C THR A 112 8.77 -20.01 -2.20
N SER A 113 8.48 -18.72 -2.38
CA SER A 113 9.03 -17.68 -1.54
C SER A 113 8.13 -16.47 -1.61
N THR A 114 7.27 -16.30 -0.65
CA THR A 114 6.31 -15.20 -0.66
C THR A 114 6.95 -13.85 -0.38
N ASN A 115 8.27 -13.83 -0.15
CA ASN A 115 8.99 -12.58 -0.04
C ASN A 115 9.49 -12.07 -1.39
N VAL A 116 9.16 -12.76 -2.47
CA VAL A 116 9.57 -12.36 -3.80
C VAL A 116 8.30 -12.13 -4.61
N GLY A 117 8.13 -10.92 -5.11
CA GLY A 117 6.96 -10.61 -5.88
C GLY A 117 6.75 -9.13 -6.09
N PHE A 118 5.53 -8.75 -6.48
CA PHE A 118 5.21 -7.36 -6.68
C PHE A 118 3.76 -7.09 -6.33
N ARG A 119 3.49 -5.87 -5.95
CA ARG A 119 2.18 -5.41 -5.54
C ARG A 119 1.67 -4.43 -6.58
N VAL A 120 0.38 -4.51 -6.86
CA VAL A 120 -0.26 -3.68 -7.87
C VAL A 120 -1.39 -2.92 -7.20
N GLN A 121 -1.23 -1.62 -7.05
CA GLN A 121 -2.21 -0.82 -6.34
C GLN A 121 -2.78 0.24 -7.24
N ARG A 122 -4.10 0.29 -7.37
CA ARG A 122 -4.74 1.31 -8.18
C ARG A 122 -4.57 2.67 -7.53
N VAL A 123 -4.12 3.64 -8.30
CA VAL A 123 -3.86 4.97 -7.77
C VAL A 123 -4.63 6.07 -8.51
N GLY A 124 -5.36 5.74 -9.55
CA GLY A 124 -6.14 6.74 -10.27
C GLY A 124 -6.83 6.17 -11.49
N ASP A 125 -7.53 7.04 -12.16
CA ASP A 125 -8.24 6.65 -13.37
C ASP A 125 -7.37 6.84 -14.63
#